data_634ef6e78c6c5979da166fd47f5608ff
#
_entry.id   634ef6e78c6c5979da166fd47f5608ff
#
_cell.length_a   1.000
_cell.length_b   1.000
_cell.length_c   1.000
_cell.angle_alpha   90.00
_cell.angle_beta   90.00
_cell.angle_gamma   90.00
#
_symmetry.space_group_name_H-M   'P 1'
#
loop_
_entity.id
_entity.type
_entity.pdbx_description
1 polymer ?
#
loop_
_entity_poly.entity_id
_entity_poly.type
_entity_poly.pdbx_seq_one_letter_code
_entity_poly.pdbx_strand_id
1 'polypeptide(L)'
;YNSKNEYIETADLHDFILANSPFCVLDAIEFFYRHRSSDDFESQINSILRLNELPLKLESGKISNVIDIQMSKNSLLSVQEAGLKELLQEATKYYDENNLQIAVEKLWDAFERLKTYYCSPTIDKKKSANKIVMDMSNNQQPFIDLFGKEFHELTSLGNNFRIRHHETTKTDIQDKRHYEYFYKRCLALVSTAIQYLDGGSL
;
A
#
# COMPACT_ATOMS: atom_id res chain seq x y z
N TYR A 1 -8.68 -33.25 -2.35
CA TYR A 1 -9.53 -32.81 -1.24
C TYR A 1 -10.02 -31.40 -1.53
N ASN A 2 -11.32 -31.13 -1.33
CA ASN A 2 -11.91 -29.81 -1.47
C ASN A 2 -11.65 -28.94 -0.21
N SER A 3 -12.18 -27.72 -0.19
CA SER A 3 -12.08 -26.79 0.95
C SER A 3 -12.72 -27.33 2.25
N LYS A 4 -13.51 -28.40 2.19
CA LYS A 4 -14.11 -29.11 3.33
C LYS A 4 -13.33 -30.35 3.75
N ASN A 5 -12.13 -30.56 3.17
CA ASN A 5 -11.29 -31.73 3.37
C ASN A 5 -11.91 -33.06 2.92
N GLU A 6 -12.84 -33.01 1.95
CA GLU A 6 -13.47 -34.15 1.34
C GLU A 6 -12.72 -34.55 0.05
N TYR A 7 -12.52 -35.85 -0.19
CA TYR A 7 -11.96 -36.33 -1.45
C TYR A 7 -12.96 -36.13 -2.59
N ILE A 8 -12.55 -35.41 -3.62
CA ILE A 8 -13.31 -35.26 -4.87
C ILE A 8 -12.51 -35.93 -5.98
N GLU A 9 -13.08 -36.92 -6.60
CA GLU A 9 -12.56 -37.46 -7.84
C GLU A 9 -12.99 -36.57 -9.00
N THR A 10 -12.00 -36.03 -9.72
CA THR A 10 -12.24 -35.16 -10.87
C THR A 10 -11.63 -35.80 -12.10
N ALA A 11 -12.38 -35.76 -13.21
CA ALA A 11 -11.96 -36.38 -14.46
C ALA A 11 -10.80 -35.62 -15.13
N ASP A 12 -10.80 -34.30 -14.96
CA ASP A 12 -9.79 -33.43 -15.54
C ASP A 12 -9.59 -32.13 -14.72
N LEU A 13 -8.72 -31.25 -15.19
CA LEU A 13 -8.40 -29.96 -14.53
C LEU A 13 -9.60 -29.00 -14.53
N HIS A 14 -10.43 -29.02 -15.55
CA HIS A 14 -11.62 -28.16 -15.62
C HIS A 14 -12.63 -28.56 -14.54
N ASP A 15 -12.91 -29.86 -14.38
CA ASP A 15 -13.76 -30.36 -13.31
C ASP A 15 -13.20 -30.06 -11.94
N PHE A 16 -11.86 -30.13 -11.77
CA PHE A 16 -11.18 -29.71 -10.53
C PHE A 16 -11.45 -28.25 -10.22
N ILE A 17 -11.32 -27.34 -11.19
CA ILE A 17 -11.52 -25.90 -11.02
C ILE A 17 -12.96 -25.61 -10.62
N LEU A 18 -13.95 -26.24 -11.26
CA LEU A 18 -15.36 -26.00 -10.97
C LEU A 18 -15.83 -26.60 -9.63
N ALA A 19 -15.22 -27.68 -9.20
CA ALA A 19 -15.60 -28.39 -7.97
C ALA A 19 -14.96 -27.81 -6.70
N ASN A 20 -13.93 -26.97 -6.83
CA ASN A 20 -13.15 -26.50 -5.71
C ASN A 20 -13.30 -24.99 -5.46
N SER A 21 -12.91 -24.57 -4.24
CA SER A 21 -12.86 -23.16 -3.91
C SER A 21 -11.77 -22.44 -4.70
N PRO A 22 -11.91 -21.12 -4.92
CA PRO A 22 -10.85 -20.31 -5.57
C PRO A 22 -9.47 -20.49 -4.93
N PHE A 23 -9.39 -20.67 -3.61
CA PHE A 23 -8.12 -20.90 -2.91
C PHE A 23 -7.42 -22.17 -3.34
N CYS A 24 -8.18 -23.28 -3.52
CA CYS A 24 -7.61 -24.54 -4.02
C CYS A 24 -7.09 -24.39 -5.46
N VAL A 25 -7.74 -23.56 -6.28
CA VAL A 25 -7.27 -23.27 -7.64
C VAL A 25 -5.97 -22.47 -7.60
N LEU A 26 -5.85 -21.49 -6.71
CA LEU A 26 -4.61 -20.71 -6.52
C LEU A 26 -3.46 -21.60 -6.04
N ASP A 27 -3.71 -22.51 -5.08
CA ASP A 27 -2.73 -23.49 -4.63
C ASP A 27 -2.27 -24.42 -5.77
N ALA A 28 -3.20 -24.82 -6.65
CA ALA A 28 -2.86 -25.62 -7.82
C ALA A 28 -1.97 -24.85 -8.81
N ILE A 29 -2.21 -23.56 -9.04
CA ILE A 29 -1.35 -22.72 -9.87
C ILE A 29 0.06 -22.65 -9.30
N GLU A 30 0.23 -22.44 -7.98
CA GLU A 30 1.53 -22.45 -7.30
C GLU A 30 2.22 -23.83 -7.42
N PHE A 31 1.47 -24.92 -7.31
CA PHE A 31 1.99 -26.27 -7.48
C PHE A 31 2.49 -26.49 -8.91
N PHE A 32 1.72 -26.11 -9.94
CA PHE A 32 2.13 -26.24 -11.33
C PHE A 32 3.36 -25.40 -11.65
N TYR A 33 3.46 -24.19 -11.15
CA TYR A 33 4.67 -23.37 -11.29
C TYR A 33 5.93 -24.12 -10.82
N ARG A 34 5.86 -24.75 -9.65
CA ARG A 34 7.02 -25.44 -9.05
C ARG A 34 7.43 -26.73 -9.77
N HIS A 35 6.48 -27.39 -10.45
CA HIS A 35 6.71 -28.75 -10.96
C HIS A 35 6.67 -28.86 -12.49
N ARG A 36 6.05 -27.94 -13.19
CA ARG A 36 5.81 -28.04 -14.64
C ARG A 36 5.80 -26.68 -15.37
N SER A 37 6.29 -25.61 -14.77
CA SER A 37 6.26 -24.32 -15.43
C SER A 37 7.16 -24.26 -16.66
N SER A 38 6.63 -23.69 -17.76
CA SER A 38 7.44 -23.13 -18.83
C SER A 38 7.93 -21.75 -18.44
N ASP A 39 8.94 -21.25 -19.12
CA ASP A 39 9.49 -19.88 -18.86
C ASP A 39 8.42 -18.79 -18.94
N ASP A 40 7.34 -19.02 -19.71
CA ASP A 40 6.23 -18.07 -19.89
C ASP A 40 5.07 -18.24 -18.90
N PHE A 41 5.05 -19.30 -18.08
CA PHE A 41 3.89 -19.65 -17.25
C PHE A 41 3.48 -18.50 -16.31
N GLU A 42 4.45 -17.90 -15.62
CA GLU A 42 4.20 -16.78 -14.71
C GLU A 42 3.61 -15.58 -15.46
N SER A 43 4.15 -15.25 -16.61
CA SER A 43 3.67 -14.16 -17.46
C SER A 43 2.24 -14.39 -17.97
N GLN A 44 1.92 -15.63 -18.37
CA GLN A 44 0.59 -16.02 -18.84
C GLN A 44 -0.44 -15.93 -17.72
N ILE A 45 -0.15 -16.49 -16.54
CA ILE A 45 -1.04 -16.41 -15.38
C ILE A 45 -1.27 -14.95 -14.98
N ASN A 46 -0.21 -14.14 -14.89
CA ASN A 46 -0.35 -12.73 -14.53
C ASN A 46 -1.16 -11.93 -15.57
N SER A 47 -1.06 -12.29 -16.83
CA SER A 47 -1.89 -11.68 -17.88
C SER A 47 -3.37 -12.04 -17.73
N ILE A 48 -3.68 -13.28 -17.39
CA ILE A 48 -5.06 -13.74 -17.14
C ILE A 48 -5.64 -13.04 -15.91
N LEU A 49 -4.88 -13.01 -14.81
CA LEU A 49 -5.30 -12.34 -13.56
C LEU A 49 -5.62 -10.85 -13.81
N ARG A 50 -4.75 -10.15 -14.54
CA ARG A 50 -4.94 -8.74 -14.91
C ARG A 50 -6.13 -8.51 -15.82
N LEU A 51 -6.32 -9.34 -16.84
CA LEU A 51 -7.45 -9.24 -17.79
C LEU A 51 -8.81 -9.45 -17.10
N ASN A 52 -8.83 -10.20 -16.00
CA ASN A 52 -10.02 -10.42 -15.19
C ASN A 52 -10.12 -9.48 -13.99
N GLU A 53 -9.28 -8.43 -13.94
CA GLU A 53 -9.26 -7.42 -12.86
C GLU A 53 -9.10 -8.05 -11.45
N LEU A 54 -8.46 -9.22 -11.38
CA LEU A 54 -8.18 -9.87 -10.12
C LEU A 54 -6.94 -9.24 -9.47
N PRO A 55 -7.02 -8.78 -8.21
CA PRO A 55 -5.90 -8.16 -7.51
C PRO A 55 -4.89 -9.22 -7.02
N LEU A 56 -4.49 -10.11 -7.91
CA LEU A 56 -3.58 -11.23 -7.62
C LEU A 56 -2.41 -11.23 -8.60
N LYS A 57 -1.23 -11.63 -8.11
CA LYS A 57 -0.01 -11.80 -8.89
C LYS A 57 0.68 -13.10 -8.50
N LEU A 58 1.08 -13.86 -9.50
CA LEU A 58 2.03 -14.96 -9.34
C LEU A 58 3.45 -14.38 -9.44
N GLU A 59 4.26 -14.55 -8.42
CA GLU A 59 5.64 -14.09 -8.39
C GLU A 59 6.52 -15.12 -7.69
N SER A 60 7.53 -15.60 -8.40
CA SER A 60 8.44 -16.66 -7.91
C SER A 60 7.69 -17.87 -7.32
N GLY A 61 6.59 -18.27 -7.96
CA GLY A 61 5.81 -19.45 -7.59
C GLY A 61 4.88 -19.27 -6.39
N LYS A 62 4.61 -18.03 -5.99
CA LYS A 62 3.61 -17.71 -4.97
C LYS A 62 2.60 -16.71 -5.50
N ILE A 63 1.33 -16.97 -5.22
CA ILE A 63 0.26 -16.00 -5.48
C ILE A 63 0.14 -15.08 -4.28
N SER A 64 0.33 -13.81 -4.53
CA SER A 64 0.13 -12.76 -3.55
C SER A 64 -1.00 -11.84 -3.98
N ASN A 65 -1.63 -11.21 -3.00
CA ASN A 65 -2.60 -10.17 -3.27
C ASN A 65 -1.82 -8.94 -3.77
N VAL A 66 -2.08 -8.53 -5.01
CA VAL A 66 -1.66 -7.22 -5.49
C VAL A 66 -2.67 -6.19 -4.95
N ILE A 67 -2.84 -6.12 -3.64
CA ILE A 67 -3.30 -4.88 -3.03
C ILE A 67 -2.14 -3.94 -3.20
N ASP A 68 -2.32 -3.03 -4.08
CA ASP A 68 -1.33 -2.36 -4.87
C ASP A 68 -0.46 -1.42 -4.06
N ILE A 69 0.45 -1.97 -3.28
CA ILE A 69 1.67 -1.28 -2.88
C ILE A 69 2.41 -0.77 -4.14
N GLN A 70 2.26 -1.44 -5.29
CA GLN A 70 2.86 -1.04 -6.57
C GLN A 70 2.21 0.21 -7.18
N MET A 71 0.88 0.39 -7.13
CA MET A 71 0.27 1.66 -7.55
C MET A 71 0.68 2.79 -6.61
N SER A 72 0.71 2.53 -5.32
CA SER A 72 1.27 3.49 -4.36
C SER A 72 2.74 3.80 -4.66
N LYS A 73 3.56 2.80 -4.99
CA LYS A 73 4.97 3.01 -5.38
C LYS A 73 5.12 3.82 -6.68
N ASN A 74 4.29 3.59 -7.68
CA ASN A 74 4.32 4.34 -8.93
C ASN A 74 3.90 5.80 -8.74
N SER A 75 2.89 6.07 -7.91
CA SER A 75 2.50 7.44 -7.53
C SER A 75 3.63 8.16 -6.78
N LEU A 76 4.38 7.45 -5.94
CA LEU A 76 5.51 8.04 -5.22
C LEU A 76 6.64 8.52 -6.15
N LEU A 77 6.80 7.88 -7.33
CA LEU A 77 7.81 8.27 -8.31
C LEU A 77 7.48 9.58 -9.04
N SER A 78 6.20 9.99 -9.07
CA SER A 78 5.75 11.21 -9.75
C SER A 78 6.04 12.49 -8.96
N VAL A 79 6.43 12.39 -7.69
CA VAL A 79 6.73 13.54 -6.82
C VAL A 79 7.90 14.35 -7.36
N GLN A 80 7.68 15.65 -7.56
CA GLN A 80 8.70 16.60 -8.05
C GLN A 80 9.55 17.16 -6.91
N GLU A 81 9.03 17.26 -5.69
CA GLU A 81 9.77 17.78 -4.54
C GLU A 81 10.81 16.75 -4.08
N ALA A 82 12.10 17.11 -4.23
CA ALA A 82 13.23 16.19 -4.09
C ALA A 82 13.32 15.54 -2.70
N GLY A 83 13.12 16.31 -1.64
CA GLY A 83 13.23 15.78 -0.28
C GLY A 83 12.04 14.90 0.12
N LEU A 84 10.83 15.16 -0.38
CA LEU A 84 9.71 14.26 -0.20
C LEU A 84 9.95 12.94 -0.94
N LYS A 85 10.44 13.03 -2.18
CA LYS A 85 10.80 11.86 -2.99
C LYS A 85 11.85 10.98 -2.32
N GLU A 86 12.91 11.57 -1.78
CA GLU A 86 13.97 10.86 -1.06
C GLU A 86 13.41 10.09 0.14
N LEU A 87 12.61 10.74 1.00
CA LEU A 87 12.00 10.10 2.18
C LEU A 87 11.07 8.94 1.79
N LEU A 88 10.31 9.07 0.71
CA LEU A 88 9.44 8.02 0.21
C LEU A 88 10.23 6.83 -0.36
N GLN A 89 11.34 7.09 -1.05
CA GLN A 89 12.24 6.04 -1.55
C GLN A 89 12.90 5.29 -0.38
N GLU A 90 13.38 6.00 0.64
CA GLU A 90 13.94 5.38 1.85
C GLU A 90 12.88 4.55 2.59
N ALA A 91 11.67 5.07 2.80
CA ALA A 91 10.58 4.35 3.43
C ALA A 91 10.26 3.04 2.70
N THR A 92 10.20 3.08 1.36
CA THR A 92 9.94 1.90 0.52
C THR A 92 11.08 0.89 0.62
N LYS A 93 12.34 1.35 0.53
CA LYS A 93 13.52 0.50 0.65
C LYS A 93 13.53 -0.26 1.98
N TYR A 94 13.35 0.44 3.10
CA TYR A 94 13.35 -0.21 4.41
C TYR A 94 12.15 -1.14 4.62
N TYR A 95 11.01 -0.85 4.00
CA TYR A 95 9.88 -1.76 4.01
C TYR A 95 10.18 -3.06 3.26
N ASP A 96 10.80 -2.99 2.08
CA ASP A 96 11.21 -4.14 1.27
C ASP A 96 12.31 -4.97 1.98
N GLU A 97 13.18 -4.33 2.74
CA GLU A 97 14.19 -4.95 3.60
C GLU A 97 13.59 -5.53 4.91
N ASN A 98 12.27 -5.44 5.10
CA ASN A 98 11.56 -5.88 6.31
C ASN A 98 12.00 -5.16 7.60
N ASN A 99 12.58 -3.97 7.47
CA ASN A 99 12.92 -3.07 8.57
C ASN A 99 11.75 -2.09 8.82
N LEU A 100 10.65 -2.63 9.35
CA LEU A 100 9.37 -1.92 9.43
C LEU A 100 9.43 -0.69 10.35
N GLN A 101 10.26 -0.70 11.39
CA GLN A 101 10.41 0.45 12.29
C GLN A 101 10.96 1.66 11.54
N ILE A 102 12.08 1.50 10.85
CA ILE A 102 12.69 2.59 10.09
C ILE A 102 11.78 2.98 8.89
N ALA A 103 11.15 2.01 8.25
CA ALA A 103 10.21 2.28 7.16
C ALA A 103 9.07 3.20 7.61
N VAL A 104 8.47 2.93 8.77
CA VAL A 104 7.41 3.76 9.35
C VAL A 104 7.94 5.15 9.73
N GLU A 105 9.12 5.24 10.34
CA GLU A 105 9.75 6.52 10.68
C GLU A 105 9.92 7.40 9.43
N LYS A 106 10.54 6.86 8.37
CA LYS A 106 10.76 7.58 7.12
C LYS A 106 9.46 7.98 6.42
N LEU A 107 8.46 7.12 6.45
CA LEU A 107 7.16 7.44 5.88
C LEU A 107 6.42 8.54 6.66
N TRP A 108 6.57 8.58 7.99
CA TRP A 108 6.05 9.69 8.79
C TRP A 108 6.78 11.00 8.54
N ASP A 109 8.10 10.96 8.34
CA ASP A 109 8.87 12.14 7.93
C ASP A 109 8.39 12.65 6.56
N ALA A 110 8.12 11.73 5.62
CA ALA A 110 7.52 12.08 4.33
C ALA A 110 6.12 12.71 4.49
N PHE A 111 5.27 12.16 5.36
CA PHE A 111 3.95 12.73 5.68
C PHE A 111 4.05 14.12 6.30
N GLU A 112 4.98 14.33 7.23
CA GLU A 112 5.20 15.65 7.84
C GLU A 112 5.71 16.67 6.81
N ARG A 113 6.58 16.23 5.88
CA ARG A 113 7.07 17.05 4.78
C ARG A 113 5.98 17.36 3.77
N LEU A 114 5.16 16.40 3.41
CA LEU A 114 4.00 16.58 2.54
C LEU A 114 3.08 17.69 3.04
N LYS A 115 2.81 17.75 4.35
CA LYS A 115 2.01 18.84 4.94
C LYS A 115 2.58 20.24 4.72
N THR A 116 3.84 20.35 4.37
CA THR A 116 4.51 21.65 4.07
C THR A 116 4.62 21.94 2.57
N TYR A 117 4.07 21.10 1.71
CA TYR A 117 4.26 21.18 0.26
C TYR A 117 3.93 22.55 -0.35
N TYR A 118 2.84 23.16 0.08
CA TYR A 118 2.41 24.49 -0.36
C TYR A 118 2.84 25.61 0.56
N CYS A 119 3.76 25.39 1.53
CA CYS A 119 4.22 26.42 2.41
C CYS A 119 4.91 27.56 1.66
N SER A 120 4.60 28.81 2.05
CA SER A 120 5.16 30.03 1.50
C SER A 120 5.17 31.10 2.60
N PRO A 121 5.70 32.31 2.38
CA PRO A 121 5.62 33.39 3.38
C PRO A 121 4.20 33.71 3.87
N THR A 122 3.17 33.35 3.09
CA THR A 122 1.76 33.63 3.40
C THR A 122 0.95 32.37 3.76
N ILE A 123 1.52 31.17 3.52
CA ILE A 123 0.86 29.88 3.75
C ILE A 123 1.69 29.09 4.78
N ASP A 124 1.17 28.98 5.98
CA ASP A 124 1.72 28.15 7.03
C ASP A 124 1.43 26.64 6.80
N LYS A 125 2.03 25.78 7.62
CA LYS A 125 1.86 24.32 7.53
C LYS A 125 0.39 23.88 7.62
N LYS A 126 -0.41 24.53 8.46
CA LYS A 126 -1.83 24.19 8.63
C LYS A 126 -2.63 24.53 7.37
N LYS A 127 -2.39 25.71 6.80
CA LYS A 127 -3.04 26.13 5.54
C LYS A 127 -2.59 25.25 4.36
N SER A 128 -1.31 24.89 4.32
CA SER A 128 -0.77 23.97 3.31
C SER A 128 -1.46 22.60 3.38
N ALA A 129 -1.55 21.99 4.57
CA ALA A 129 -2.24 20.73 4.76
C ALA A 129 -3.74 20.81 4.38
N ASN A 130 -4.41 21.89 4.77
CA ASN A 130 -5.82 22.10 4.39
C ASN A 130 -5.98 22.22 2.87
N LYS A 131 -5.04 22.88 2.17
CA LYS A 131 -5.08 22.96 0.71
C LYS A 131 -4.97 21.58 0.09
N ILE A 132 -4.07 20.72 0.57
CA ILE A 132 -3.96 19.33 0.09
C ILE A 132 -5.29 18.59 0.29
N VAL A 133 -5.91 18.72 1.46
CA VAL A 133 -7.21 18.10 1.75
C VAL A 133 -8.30 18.61 0.78
N MET A 134 -8.32 19.89 0.47
CA MET A 134 -9.26 20.47 -0.49
C MET A 134 -9.04 19.92 -1.90
N ASP A 135 -7.78 19.86 -2.36
CA ASP A 135 -7.41 19.32 -3.66
C ASP A 135 -7.82 17.83 -3.77
N MET A 136 -7.51 17.00 -2.77
CA MET A 136 -7.92 15.58 -2.70
C MET A 136 -9.43 15.39 -2.72
N SER A 137 -10.18 16.33 -2.23
CA SER A 137 -11.63 16.23 -2.03
C SER A 137 -12.43 16.74 -3.22
N ASN A 138 -11.81 17.34 -4.23
CA ASN A 138 -12.50 18.05 -5.32
C ASN A 138 -13.58 19.01 -4.78
N ASN A 139 -13.32 19.67 -3.65
CA ASN A 139 -14.23 20.56 -2.94
C ASN A 139 -15.56 19.92 -2.48
N GLN A 140 -15.63 18.58 -2.39
CA GLN A 140 -16.81 17.87 -1.89
C GLN A 140 -16.73 17.71 -0.35
N GLN A 141 -17.71 18.28 0.37
CA GLN A 141 -17.68 18.33 1.84
C GLN A 141 -17.49 16.96 2.53
N PRO A 142 -18.15 15.86 2.12
CA PRO A 142 -17.94 14.56 2.77
C PRO A 142 -16.48 14.06 2.67
N PHE A 143 -15.79 14.35 1.57
CA PHE A 143 -14.39 14.00 1.39
C PHE A 143 -13.43 14.95 2.12
N ILE A 144 -13.78 16.25 2.23
CA ILE A 144 -13.05 17.21 3.08
C ILE A 144 -13.04 16.73 4.52
N ASP A 145 -14.19 16.32 5.04
CA ASP A 145 -14.34 15.83 6.42
C ASP A 145 -13.55 14.52 6.61
N LEU A 146 -13.63 13.59 5.63
CA LEU A 146 -12.91 12.32 5.66
C LEU A 146 -11.38 12.53 5.67
N PHE A 147 -10.85 13.21 4.67
CA PHE A 147 -9.40 13.39 4.54
C PHE A 147 -8.84 14.31 5.62
N GLY A 148 -9.58 15.34 6.01
CA GLY A 148 -9.22 16.21 7.13
C GLY A 148 -9.08 15.42 8.44
N LYS A 149 -10.01 14.49 8.70
CA LYS A 149 -9.95 13.58 9.85
C LYS A 149 -8.74 12.64 9.74
N GLU A 150 -8.47 12.04 8.58
CA GLU A 150 -7.31 11.15 8.39
C GLU A 150 -5.98 11.89 8.61
N PHE A 151 -5.81 13.10 8.08
CA PHE A 151 -4.62 13.93 8.35
C PHE A 151 -4.43 14.22 9.85
N HIS A 152 -5.53 14.51 10.55
CA HIS A 152 -5.51 14.75 11.99
C HIS A 152 -5.13 13.49 12.78
N GLU A 153 -5.75 12.35 12.46
CA GLU A 153 -5.51 11.05 13.11
C GLU A 153 -4.06 10.58 12.93
N LEU A 154 -3.52 10.64 11.71
CA LEU A 154 -2.12 10.28 11.48
C LEU A 154 -1.15 11.22 12.21
N THR A 155 -1.45 12.52 12.28
CA THR A 155 -0.66 13.46 13.07
C THR A 155 -0.70 13.09 14.56
N SER A 156 -1.87 12.74 15.08
CA SER A 156 -2.06 12.29 16.46
C SER A 156 -1.32 10.99 16.76
N LEU A 157 -1.37 10.02 15.84
CA LEU A 157 -0.60 8.77 15.96
C LEU A 157 0.91 9.03 16.04
N GLY A 158 1.46 9.88 15.15
CA GLY A 158 2.87 10.25 15.17
C GLY A 158 3.30 10.96 16.47
N ASN A 159 2.38 11.65 17.13
CA ASN A 159 2.64 12.32 18.41
C ASN A 159 2.53 11.36 19.60
N ASN A 160 1.65 10.37 19.57
CA ASN A 160 1.35 9.49 20.70
C ASN A 160 2.19 8.22 20.73
N PHE A 161 2.59 7.71 19.58
CA PHE A 161 3.42 6.52 19.45
C PHE A 161 4.87 6.87 19.20
N ARG A 162 5.79 5.99 19.61
CA ARG A 162 7.23 6.14 19.43
C ARG A 162 7.64 5.82 17.97
N ILE A 163 7.14 6.64 17.04
CA ILE A 163 7.44 6.48 15.61
C ILE A 163 8.72 7.25 15.24
N ARG A 164 8.80 8.53 15.61
CA ARG A 164 9.87 9.44 15.16
C ARG A 164 10.83 9.86 16.27
N HIS A 165 10.40 9.84 17.52
CA HIS A 165 11.14 10.37 18.65
C HIS A 165 11.24 9.34 19.76
N HIS A 166 12.43 9.16 20.30
CA HIS A 166 12.70 8.23 21.40
C HIS A 166 12.34 8.83 22.78
N GLU A 167 11.26 9.62 22.86
CA GLU A 167 10.79 10.20 24.11
C GLU A 167 10.14 9.12 25.00
N THR A 168 10.47 9.15 26.27
CA THR A 168 10.01 8.13 27.24
C THR A 168 8.50 8.21 27.55
N THR A 169 7.86 9.32 27.18
CA THR A 169 6.43 9.57 27.41
C THR A 169 5.51 8.98 26.34
N LYS A 170 6.07 8.48 25.23
CA LYS A 170 5.30 7.93 24.11
C LYS A 170 5.12 6.43 24.21
N THR A 171 4.02 5.92 23.66
CA THR A 171 3.71 4.49 23.63
C THR A 171 4.67 3.76 22.72
N ASP A 172 5.39 2.77 23.24
CA ASP A 172 6.24 1.87 22.46
C ASP A 172 5.40 0.94 21.59
N ILE A 173 5.87 0.74 20.35
CA ILE A 173 5.29 -0.24 19.43
C ILE A 173 6.10 -1.52 19.55
N GLN A 174 5.53 -2.54 20.19
CA GLN A 174 6.20 -3.82 20.44
C GLN A 174 5.86 -4.87 19.38
N ASP A 175 4.64 -4.85 18.84
CA ASP A 175 4.19 -5.81 17.82
C ASP A 175 4.55 -5.32 16.43
N LYS A 176 5.31 -6.14 15.70
CA LYS A 176 5.72 -5.88 14.31
C LYS A 176 4.53 -5.63 13.37
N ARG A 177 3.39 -6.29 13.62
CA ARG A 177 2.16 -6.11 12.84
C ARG A 177 1.58 -4.71 12.99
N HIS A 178 1.82 -4.02 14.11
CA HIS A 178 1.39 -2.63 14.31
C HIS A 178 2.22 -1.68 13.44
N TYR A 179 3.55 -1.90 13.29
CA TYR A 179 4.36 -1.14 12.33
C TYR A 179 3.85 -1.33 10.91
N GLU A 180 3.54 -2.56 10.51
CA GLU A 180 2.99 -2.85 9.19
C GLU A 180 1.65 -2.15 8.94
N TYR A 181 0.74 -2.15 9.93
CA TYR A 181 -0.52 -1.42 9.87
C TYR A 181 -0.30 0.08 9.73
N PHE A 182 0.57 0.68 10.55
CA PHE A 182 0.88 2.10 10.46
C PHE A 182 1.50 2.48 9.12
N TYR A 183 2.42 1.68 8.61
CA TYR A 183 3.01 1.90 7.30
C TYR A 183 1.95 1.92 6.20
N LYS A 184 1.13 0.88 6.12
CA LYS A 184 0.09 0.77 5.09
C LYS A 184 -0.93 1.90 5.17
N ARG A 185 -1.38 2.25 6.36
CA ARG A 185 -2.34 3.35 6.57
C ARG A 185 -1.77 4.71 6.14
N CYS A 186 -0.55 5.03 6.56
CA CYS A 186 0.11 6.27 6.19
C CYS A 186 0.41 6.30 4.67
N LEU A 187 0.89 5.20 4.10
CA LEU A 187 1.17 5.08 2.67
C LEU A 187 -0.07 5.31 1.83
N ALA A 188 -1.21 4.74 2.21
CA ALA A 188 -2.47 4.93 1.50
C ALA A 188 -2.87 6.41 1.41
N LEU A 189 -2.77 7.15 2.53
CA LEU A 189 -3.09 8.59 2.53
C LEU A 189 -2.06 9.40 1.72
N VAL A 190 -0.77 9.16 1.94
CA VAL A 190 0.32 9.90 1.26
C VAL A 190 0.29 9.67 -0.25
N SER A 191 0.16 8.42 -0.69
CA SER A 191 0.10 8.09 -2.12
C SER A 191 -1.13 8.67 -2.81
N THR A 192 -2.28 8.69 -2.12
CA THR A 192 -3.47 9.35 -2.63
C THR A 192 -3.25 10.87 -2.73
N ALA A 193 -2.73 11.51 -1.69
CA ALA A 193 -2.50 12.96 -1.68
C ALA A 193 -1.59 13.39 -2.84
N ILE A 194 -0.51 12.65 -3.09
CA ILE A 194 0.45 12.96 -4.16
C ILE A 194 -0.21 13.05 -5.54
N GLN A 195 -1.23 12.25 -5.81
CA GLN A 195 -1.92 12.25 -7.09
C GLN A 195 -2.70 13.56 -7.37
N TYR A 196 -2.98 14.34 -6.33
CA TYR A 196 -3.71 15.60 -6.41
C TYR A 196 -2.80 16.84 -6.26
N LEU A 197 -1.49 16.65 -6.06
CA LEU A 197 -0.57 17.79 -5.99
C LEU A 197 -0.45 18.45 -7.38
N ASP A 198 -0.31 19.77 -7.37
CA ASP A 198 -0.10 20.58 -8.60
C ASP A 198 -1.17 20.45 -9.67
N GLY A 199 -2.41 20.11 -9.23
CA GLY A 199 -3.53 19.98 -10.14
C GLY A 199 -3.43 18.78 -11.06
N GLY A 200 -2.93 17.66 -10.51
CA GLY A 200 -2.76 16.40 -11.26
C GLY A 200 -3.92 16.17 -12.22
N SER A 201 -3.65 16.35 -13.51
CA SER A 201 -4.61 16.05 -14.57
C SER A 201 -4.69 14.55 -14.71
N LEU A 202 -5.86 13.98 -14.41
CA LEU A 202 -6.27 12.68 -14.93
C LEU A 202 -6.49 12.80 -16.43
#